data_d328f781f47879c2ef5dd6283e3d3642
#
_entry.id   d328f781f47879c2ef5dd6283e3d3642
#
_cell.length_a   1.000
_cell.length_b   1.000
_cell.length_c   1.000
_cell.angle_alpha   90.00
_cell.angle_beta   90.00
_cell.angle_gamma   90.00
#
_symmetry.space_group_name_H-M   'P 1'
#
loop_
_entity.id
_entity.type
_entity.pdbx_description
1 polymer ?
#
loop_
_entity_poly.entity_id
_entity_poly.type
_entity_poly.pdbx_seq_one_letter_code
_entity_poly.pdbx_strand_id
1 'polypeptide(L)'
;FMRSAATVHVKQNGSIRDFYVKEALSYIEQNFQNDISIEDISASCGLNRSYFGKIFHDTIGRSPQEFLISYRMTKAAELLKITSLSIADIGNAVGYPNQLHFSRAFKNVYGISPRNWRNENKIE
;
A
#
# COMPACT_ATOMS: atom_id res chain seq x y z
N PHE A 1 -1.38 -25.12 12.32
CA PHE A 1 -1.38 -24.64 12.43
C PHE A 1 -1.19 -24.53 12.24
N MET A 2 -0.75 -24.63 12.14
CA MET A 2 -0.38 -24.12 12.23
C MET A 2 0.02 -24.00 11.94
N ARG A 3 0.43 -24.18 11.93
CA ARG A 3 0.98 -23.77 11.96
C ARG A 3 1.42 -23.64 11.69
N SER A 4 1.67 -23.80 11.48
CA SER A 4 2.21 -23.30 11.46
C SER A 4 2.58 -23.15 11.39
N ALA A 5 2.93 -23.31 11.32
CA ALA A 5 3.44 -22.78 11.38
C ALA A 5 3.85 -22.60 11.22
N ALA A 6 4.01 -22.70 11.19
CA ALA A 6 4.51 -22.15 11.13
C ALA A 6 4.84 -21.96 10.90
N THR A 7 4.96 -22.02 11.00
CA THR A 7 5.43 -21.48 10.90
C THR A 7 5.84 -21.25 10.88
N VAL A 8 6.08 -21.50 11.02
CA VAL A 8 6.76 -20.97 11.07
C VAL A 8 7.44 -20.95 11.17
N HIS A 9 7.92 -21.03 11.23
CA HIS A 9 8.83 -20.80 11.39
C HIS A 9 9.44 -20.50 11.31
N VAL A 10 9.87 -20.80 11.31
CA VAL A 10 10.60 -20.18 11.36
C VAL A 10 11.40 -20.02 11.11
N LYS A 11 11.63 -19.81 10.88
CA LYS A 11 12.60 -19.56 10.68
C LYS A 11 13.40 -18.90 11.28
N GLN A 12 13.68 -18.74 11.87
CA GLN A 12 14.52 -18.18 12.32
C GLN A 12 14.63 -16.90 12.73
N ASN A 13 15.64 -16.35 12.75
CA ASN A 13 16.01 -15.06 13.24
C ASN A 13 15.25 -13.93 12.73
N GLY A 14 14.92 -13.92 11.45
CA GLY A 14 14.12 -12.88 10.82
C GLY A 14 12.65 -12.96 11.15
N SER A 15 12.25 -14.02 11.81
CA SER A 15 10.81 -14.31 11.95
C SER A 15 10.04 -13.25 12.76
N ILE A 16 10.66 -12.64 13.78
CA ILE A 16 9.96 -11.61 14.55
C ILE A 16 9.80 -10.32 13.72
N ARG A 17 10.84 -9.97 12.97
CA ARG A 17 10.75 -8.82 12.06
C ARG A 17 9.74 -9.09 10.95
N ASP A 18 9.77 -10.29 10.40
CA ASP A 18 8.82 -10.71 9.38
C ASP A 18 7.40 -10.64 9.90
N PHE A 19 7.19 -11.04 11.16
CA PHE A 19 5.88 -10.95 11.78
C PHE A 19 5.39 -9.50 11.83
N TYR A 20 6.24 -8.58 12.28
CA TYR A 20 5.86 -7.16 12.33
C TYR A 20 5.55 -6.61 10.95
N VAL A 21 6.35 -6.97 9.95
CA VAL A 21 6.12 -6.49 8.59
C VAL A 21 4.81 -7.06 8.03
N LYS A 22 4.51 -8.32 8.29
CA LYS A 22 3.25 -8.93 7.85
C LYS A 22 2.05 -8.25 8.50
N GLU A 23 2.16 -7.89 9.79
CA GLU A 23 1.10 -7.15 10.46
C GLU A 23 0.88 -5.79 9.82
N ALA A 24 1.96 -5.11 9.47
CA ALA A 24 1.88 -3.81 8.81
C ALA A 24 1.24 -3.94 7.43
N LEU A 25 1.64 -4.94 6.65
CA LEU A 25 1.07 -5.17 5.32
C LEU A 25 -0.43 -5.46 5.40
N SER A 26 -0.83 -6.25 6.39
CA SER A 26 -2.24 -6.56 6.63
C SER A 26 -3.02 -5.29 6.98
N TYR A 27 -2.45 -4.45 7.82
CA TYR A 27 -3.10 -3.20 8.22
C TYR A 27 -3.27 -2.28 7.00
N ILE A 28 -2.24 -2.18 6.16
CA ILE A 28 -2.29 -1.37 4.94
C ILE A 28 -3.37 -1.91 4.00
N GLU A 29 -3.39 -3.22 3.81
CA GLU A 29 -4.37 -3.85 2.93
C GLU A 29 -5.81 -3.56 3.36
N GLN A 30 -6.06 -3.55 4.66
CA GLN A 30 -7.39 -3.34 5.19
C GLN A 30 -7.78 -1.88 5.33
N ASN A 31 -6.81 -0.95 5.33
CA ASN A 31 -7.07 0.45 5.65
C ASN A 31 -6.54 1.46 4.64
N PHE A 32 -5.99 1.02 3.51
CA PHE A 32 -5.34 1.95 2.57
C PHE A 32 -6.29 3.03 2.04
N GLN A 33 -7.57 2.75 1.98
CA GLN A 33 -8.57 3.70 1.49
C GLN A 33 -8.86 4.82 2.50
N ASN A 34 -8.41 4.65 3.72
CA ASN A 34 -8.62 5.63 4.79
C ASN A 34 -7.39 6.54 4.91
N ASP A 35 -7.56 7.64 5.65
CA ASP A 35 -6.48 8.59 5.89
C ASP A 35 -5.59 8.06 7.03
N ILE A 36 -4.72 7.11 6.68
CA ILE A 36 -3.81 6.51 7.66
C ILE A 36 -2.42 7.12 7.55
N SER A 37 -1.76 7.26 8.69
CA SER A 37 -0.40 7.78 8.79
C SER A 37 0.58 6.63 9.02
N ILE A 38 1.87 6.94 8.89
CA ILE A 38 2.91 5.96 9.23
C ILE A 38 2.85 5.64 10.72
N GLU A 39 2.48 6.63 11.55
CA GLU A 39 2.29 6.40 12.98
C GLU A 39 1.18 5.38 13.24
N ASP A 40 0.08 5.46 12.48
CA ASP A 40 -1.01 4.50 12.61
C ASP A 40 -0.54 3.08 12.28
N ILE A 41 0.24 2.97 11.21
CA ILE A 41 0.75 1.67 10.78
C ILE A 41 1.70 1.08 11.83
N SER A 42 2.64 1.90 12.31
CA SER A 42 3.60 1.41 13.31
C SER A 42 2.89 1.05 14.62
N ALA A 43 1.89 1.84 15.01
CA ALA A 43 1.11 1.56 16.22
C ALA A 43 0.36 0.23 16.10
N SER A 44 -0.10 -0.12 14.90
CA SER A 44 -0.81 -1.39 14.69
C SER A 44 0.09 -2.59 14.99
N CYS A 45 1.41 -2.40 14.91
CA CYS A 45 2.40 -3.44 15.23
C CYS A 45 2.94 -3.32 16.64
N GLY A 46 2.54 -2.28 17.39
CA GLY A 46 3.07 -2.02 18.72
C GLY A 46 4.49 -1.47 18.72
N LEU A 47 4.91 -0.83 17.63
CA LEU A 47 6.28 -0.32 17.48
C LEU A 47 6.28 1.19 17.35
N ASN A 48 7.41 1.82 17.72
CA ASN A 48 7.56 3.24 17.45
C ASN A 48 7.92 3.41 15.96
N ARG A 49 7.70 4.63 15.46
CA ARG A 49 7.84 4.91 14.04
C ARG A 49 9.25 4.67 13.51
N SER A 50 10.26 5.06 14.24
CA SER A 50 11.66 4.95 13.78
C SER A 50 12.08 3.50 13.62
N TYR A 51 11.81 2.68 14.64
CA TYR A 51 12.16 1.28 14.58
C TYR A 51 11.36 0.55 13.49
N PHE A 52 10.06 0.85 13.43
CA PHE A 52 9.20 0.29 12.41
C PHE A 52 9.72 0.61 11.00
N GLY A 53 10.06 1.88 10.76
CA GLY A 53 10.57 2.29 9.45
C GLY A 53 11.81 1.53 9.05
N LYS A 54 12.71 1.31 10.02
CA LYS A 54 13.94 0.59 9.77
C LYS A 54 13.68 -0.87 9.37
N ILE A 55 12.90 -1.60 10.17
CA ILE A 55 12.68 -3.00 9.87
C ILE A 55 11.85 -3.17 8.60
N PHE A 56 10.91 -2.26 8.34
CA PHE A 56 10.12 -2.32 7.13
C PHE A 56 11.01 -2.13 5.90
N HIS A 57 11.87 -1.10 5.94
CA HIS A 57 12.77 -0.83 4.82
C HIS A 57 13.75 -2.00 4.62
N ASP A 58 14.30 -2.55 5.69
CA ASP A 58 15.25 -3.66 5.61
C ASP A 58 14.60 -4.90 4.98
N THR A 59 13.32 -5.13 5.25
CA THR A 59 12.61 -6.32 4.78
C THR A 59 12.03 -6.13 3.38
N ILE A 60 11.41 -4.96 3.13
CA ILE A 60 10.66 -4.71 1.90
C ILE A 60 11.50 -4.01 0.83
N GLY A 61 12.53 -3.27 1.23
CA GLY A 61 13.37 -2.52 0.30
C GLY A 61 12.86 -1.13 -0.01
N ARG A 62 11.78 -0.70 0.64
CA ARG A 62 11.17 0.62 0.46
C ARG A 62 10.71 1.14 1.81
N SER A 63 10.57 2.45 1.92
CA SER A 63 9.99 3.02 3.14
C SER A 63 8.50 2.67 3.21
N PRO A 64 7.91 2.68 4.40
CA PRO A 64 6.46 2.46 4.54
C PRO A 64 5.64 3.46 3.73
N GLN A 65 6.07 4.72 3.67
CA GLN A 65 5.37 5.74 2.90
C GLN A 65 5.37 5.43 1.40
N GLU A 66 6.54 5.06 0.87
CA GLU A 66 6.66 4.69 -0.54
C GLU A 66 5.79 3.48 -0.87
N PHE A 67 5.79 2.51 0.04
CA PHE A 67 4.98 1.30 -0.15
C PHE A 67 3.49 1.63 -0.16
N LEU A 68 3.03 2.47 0.78
CA LEU A 68 1.62 2.84 0.86
C LEU A 68 1.16 3.55 -0.41
N ILE A 69 1.96 4.49 -0.91
CA ILE A 69 1.64 5.21 -2.14
C ILE A 69 1.55 4.23 -3.32
N SER A 70 2.55 3.36 -3.44
CA SER A 70 2.59 2.38 -4.53
C SER A 70 1.38 1.43 -4.46
N TYR A 71 1.03 0.99 -3.26
CA TYR A 71 -0.11 0.12 -3.07
C TYR A 71 -1.42 0.80 -3.50
N ARG A 72 -1.61 2.05 -3.08
CA ARG A 72 -2.79 2.83 -3.47
C ARG A 72 -2.87 3.01 -4.97
N MET A 73 -1.74 3.29 -5.62
CA MET A 73 -1.72 3.50 -7.06
C MET A 73 -1.97 2.21 -7.84
N THR A 74 -1.48 1.08 -7.32
CA THR A 74 -1.79 -0.22 -7.93
C THR A 74 -3.29 -0.51 -7.87
N LYS A 75 -3.93 -0.21 -6.75
CA LYS A 75 -5.38 -0.38 -6.63
C LYS A 75 -6.13 0.56 -7.55
N ALA A 76 -5.64 1.80 -7.68
CA ALA A 76 -6.25 2.76 -8.59
C ALA A 76 -6.17 2.27 -10.04
N ALA A 77 -5.03 1.72 -10.43
CA ALA A 77 -4.85 1.19 -11.78
C ALA A 77 -5.85 0.06 -12.07
N GLU A 78 -6.07 -0.83 -11.09
CA GLU A 78 -7.08 -1.88 -11.23
C GLU A 78 -8.46 -1.29 -11.48
N LEU A 79 -8.84 -0.27 -10.70
CA LEU A 79 -10.15 0.36 -10.85
C LEU A 79 -10.29 1.10 -12.18
N LEU A 80 -9.22 1.75 -12.63
CA LEU A 80 -9.22 2.42 -13.94
C LEU A 80 -9.46 1.42 -15.06
N LYS A 81 -8.92 0.23 -14.90
CA LYS A 81 -8.95 -0.80 -15.93
C LYS A 81 -10.31 -1.52 -16.00
N ILE A 82 -10.91 -1.79 -14.85
CA ILE A 82 -12.10 -2.66 -14.81
C ILE A 82 -13.41 -1.93 -14.52
N THR A 83 -13.37 -0.61 -14.24
CA THR A 83 -14.60 0.14 -13.94
C THR A 83 -14.71 1.36 -14.85
N SER A 84 -15.90 1.98 -14.82
CA SER A 84 -16.13 3.27 -15.48
C SER A 84 -16.24 4.41 -14.49
N LEU A 85 -15.78 4.20 -13.26
CA LEU A 85 -15.78 5.24 -12.23
C LEU A 85 -14.98 6.46 -12.69
N SER A 86 -15.37 7.63 -12.26
CA SER A 86 -14.64 8.86 -12.58
C SER A 86 -13.25 8.83 -11.95
N ILE A 87 -12.35 9.63 -12.49
CA ILE A 87 -11.00 9.76 -11.94
C ILE A 87 -11.08 10.23 -10.48
N ALA A 88 -11.97 11.19 -10.19
CA ALA A 88 -12.17 11.69 -8.83
C ALA A 88 -12.64 10.59 -7.88
N ASP A 89 -13.60 9.78 -8.33
CA ASP A 89 -14.14 8.69 -7.50
C ASP A 89 -13.08 7.63 -7.22
N ILE A 90 -12.26 7.32 -8.21
CA ILE A 90 -11.17 6.36 -8.02
C ILE A 90 -10.15 6.89 -7.04
N GLY A 91 -9.75 8.16 -7.18
CA GLY A 91 -8.84 8.78 -6.23
C GLY A 91 -9.36 8.68 -4.81
N ASN A 92 -10.63 9.03 -4.63
CA ASN A 92 -11.27 8.97 -3.33
C ASN A 92 -11.29 7.53 -2.78
N ALA A 93 -11.57 6.56 -3.64
CA ALA A 93 -11.64 5.14 -3.23
C ALA A 93 -10.29 4.60 -2.75
N VAL A 94 -9.18 5.18 -3.19
CA VAL A 94 -7.85 4.71 -2.80
C VAL A 94 -7.17 5.63 -1.79
N GLY A 95 -7.93 6.57 -1.19
CA GLY A 95 -7.40 7.39 -0.10
C GLY A 95 -6.90 8.76 -0.51
N TYR A 96 -7.23 9.22 -1.73
CA TYR A 96 -6.86 10.56 -2.22
C TYR A 96 -8.12 11.37 -2.50
N PRO A 97 -8.64 12.10 -1.51
CA PRO A 97 -9.86 12.90 -1.74
C PRO A 97 -9.64 14.08 -2.68
N ASN A 98 -8.39 14.53 -2.82
CA ASN A 98 -8.07 15.63 -3.74
C ASN A 98 -7.62 15.04 -5.08
N GLN A 99 -8.39 15.29 -6.13
CA GLN A 99 -8.14 14.72 -7.45
C GLN A 99 -6.78 15.14 -8.02
N LEU A 100 -6.36 16.37 -7.79
CA LEU A 100 -5.07 16.84 -8.30
C LEU A 100 -3.91 16.07 -7.64
N HIS A 101 -3.99 15.88 -6.33
CA HIS A 101 -2.98 15.11 -5.60
C HIS A 101 -2.95 13.66 -6.10
N PHE A 102 -4.13 13.09 -6.33
CA PHE A 102 -4.22 11.73 -6.86
C PHE A 102 -3.55 11.62 -8.23
N SER A 103 -3.89 12.53 -9.14
CA SER A 103 -3.34 12.49 -10.50
C SER A 103 -1.82 12.63 -10.50
N ARG A 104 -1.29 13.48 -9.63
CA ARG A 104 0.16 13.64 -9.51
C ARG A 104 0.82 12.39 -8.97
N ALA A 105 0.25 11.78 -7.93
CA ALA A 105 0.80 10.55 -7.36
C ALA A 105 0.76 9.44 -8.39
N PHE A 106 -0.34 9.33 -9.14
CA PHE A 106 -0.48 8.30 -10.15
C PHE A 106 0.56 8.47 -11.25
N LYS A 107 0.73 9.69 -11.73
CA LYS A 107 1.71 9.96 -12.78
C LYS A 107 3.12 9.69 -12.31
N ASN A 108 3.43 9.97 -11.04
CA ASN A 108 4.75 9.67 -10.48
C ASN A 108 5.05 8.17 -10.50
N VAL A 109 4.03 7.33 -10.30
CA VAL A 109 4.23 5.87 -10.27
C VAL A 109 4.18 5.26 -11.67
N TYR A 110 3.22 5.68 -12.49
CA TYR A 110 2.98 5.04 -13.79
C TYR A 110 3.51 5.81 -14.99
N GLY A 111 3.96 7.04 -14.80
CA GLY A 111 4.55 7.84 -15.86
C GLY A 111 3.57 8.63 -16.71
N ILE A 112 2.29 8.32 -16.65
CA ILE A 112 1.25 9.04 -17.42
C ILE A 112 0.05 9.30 -16.50
N SER A 113 -0.84 10.19 -16.95
CA SER A 113 -2.01 10.55 -16.16
C SER A 113 -2.97 9.36 -16.03
N PRO A 114 -3.83 9.37 -15.00
CA PRO A 114 -4.85 8.32 -14.87
C PRO A 114 -5.73 8.18 -16.10
N ARG A 115 -6.13 9.31 -16.70
CA ARG A 115 -6.97 9.29 -17.90
C ARG A 115 -6.27 8.60 -19.05
N ASN A 116 -5.02 8.97 -19.31
CA ASN A 116 -4.27 8.38 -20.42
C ASN A 116 -3.99 6.89 -20.16
N TRP A 117 -3.68 6.56 -18.92
CA TRP A 117 -3.45 5.17 -18.57
C TRP A 117 -4.71 4.33 -18.80
N ARG A 118 -5.88 4.86 -18.43
CA ARG A 118 -7.16 4.18 -18.67
C ARG A 118 -7.39 3.96 -20.16
N ASN A 119 -7.15 5.01 -20.98
CA ASN A 119 -7.38 4.91 -22.41
C ASN A 119 -6.54 3.81 -23.03
N GLU A 120 -5.34 3.58 -22.51
CA GLU A 120 -4.42 2.58 -23.04
C GLU A 120 -4.70 1.17 -22.52
N ASN A 121 -5.33 1.05 -21.36
CA ASN A 121 -5.41 -0.23 -20.64
C ASN A 121 -6.81 -0.73 -20.34
N LYS A 122 -7.85 0.06 -20.58
CA LYS A 122 -9.20 -0.31 -20.16
C LYS A 122 -9.66 -1.58 -20.88
N ILE A 123 -10.26 -2.47 -20.11
CA ILE A 123 -10.87 -3.69 -20.63
C ILE A 123 -12.29 -3.35 -21.05
N GLU A 124 -12.63 -3.69 -22.30
CA GLU A 124 -13.94 -3.38 -22.88
C GLU A 124 -14.96 -4.46 -22.55
#